data_a2a208d36aa0a6528b33288ce3bbb426
#
_entry.id   a2a208d36aa0a6528b33288ce3bbb426
#
_cell.length_a   1.000
_cell.length_b   1.000
_cell.length_c   1.000
_cell.angle_alpha   90.00
_cell.angle_beta   90.00
_cell.angle_gamma   90.00
#
_symmetry.space_group_name_H-M   'P 1'
#
loop_
_entity.id
_entity.type
_entity.pdbx_description
1 polymer ?
#
loop_
_entity_poly.entity_id
_entity_poly.type
_entity_poly.pdbx_seq_one_letter_code
_entity_poly.pdbx_strand_id
1 'polypeptide(L)'
;MESRKGVFFMENEEKLRKRNLITYPLGTMGRDAVYALINSYLLTFVLFTHSLTAAQLTAITGIMIGARVFDAFNDPIMGNIIECTRSKYGKFKPWLLAGILSTSVVIYLMFNVQLQGWKFVVFFGVMYFAFSITYTMNDISYWGMVPALSSDAVSYTHLRAHETRRHL
;
A
#
# COMPACT_ATOMS: atom_id res chain seq x y z
N MET A 1 7.32 36.28 25.26
CA MET A 1 8.14 35.54 24.27
C MET A 1 7.57 34.15 23.99
N GLU A 2 6.94 33.49 24.93
CA GLU A 2 6.29 32.16 24.86
C GLU A 2 5.05 32.13 23.94
N SER A 3 4.24 33.19 23.98
CA SER A 3 3.01 33.31 23.15
C SER A 3 3.28 33.30 21.65
N ARG A 4 4.38 33.90 21.17
CA ARG A 4 4.75 33.88 19.74
C ARG A 4 5.22 32.51 19.25
N LYS A 5 5.90 31.74 20.11
CA LYS A 5 6.31 30.36 19.77
C LYS A 5 5.10 29.45 19.65
N GLY A 6 4.10 29.59 20.53
CA GLY A 6 2.86 28.84 20.46
C GLY A 6 2.07 29.08 19.18
N VAL A 7 1.92 30.35 18.77
CA VAL A 7 1.21 30.72 17.53
C VAL A 7 1.94 30.17 16.29
N PHE A 8 3.27 30.28 16.25
CA PHE A 8 4.07 29.74 15.14
C PHE A 8 3.98 28.21 15.03
N PHE A 9 3.97 27.51 16.17
CA PHE A 9 3.77 26.05 16.20
C PHE A 9 2.38 25.67 15.65
N MET A 10 1.33 26.34 16.08
CA MET A 10 -0.04 26.09 15.64
C MET A 10 -0.22 26.34 14.14
N GLU A 11 0.38 27.41 13.60
CA GLU A 11 0.32 27.71 12.16
C GLU A 11 1.06 26.67 11.31
N ASN A 12 2.17 26.15 11.82
CA ASN A 12 2.96 25.12 11.13
C ASN A 12 2.22 23.77 11.12
N GLU A 13 1.59 23.40 12.22
CA GLU A 13 0.74 22.20 12.35
C GLU A 13 -0.48 22.28 11.42
N GLU A 14 -1.11 23.42 11.31
CA GLU A 14 -2.25 23.62 10.41
C GLU A 14 -1.84 23.50 8.93
N LYS A 15 -0.70 24.06 8.54
CA LYS A 15 -0.14 23.90 7.19
C LYS A 15 0.21 22.44 6.89
N LEU A 16 0.81 21.73 7.83
CA LEU A 16 1.13 20.31 7.70
C LEU A 16 -0.16 19.47 7.55
N ARG A 17 -1.18 19.76 8.34
CA ARG A 17 -2.48 19.08 8.27
C ARG A 17 -3.16 19.31 6.92
N LYS A 18 -3.21 20.54 6.43
CA LYS A 18 -3.79 20.86 5.10
C LYS A 18 -3.02 20.14 3.98
N ARG A 19 -1.70 20.12 4.05
CA ARG A 19 -0.88 19.38 3.08
C ARG A 19 -1.16 17.87 3.11
N ASN A 20 -1.25 17.29 4.29
CA ASN A 20 -1.52 15.86 4.45
C ASN A 20 -2.92 15.48 3.95
N LEU A 21 -3.92 16.34 4.15
CA LEU A 21 -5.29 16.16 3.62
C LEU A 21 -5.37 16.14 2.09
N ILE A 22 -4.42 16.74 1.40
CA ILE A 22 -4.36 16.75 -0.08
C ILE A 22 -3.45 15.63 -0.59
N THR A 23 -2.26 15.49 0.00
CA THR A 23 -1.26 14.52 -0.47
C THR A 23 -1.68 13.06 -0.20
N TYR A 24 -2.39 12.81 0.88
CA TYR A 24 -2.84 11.45 1.20
C TYR A 24 -3.87 10.92 0.18
N PRO A 25 -4.97 11.63 -0.16
CA PRO A 25 -5.90 11.18 -1.21
C PRO A 25 -5.26 11.04 -2.59
N LEU A 26 -4.31 11.91 -2.95
CA LEU A 26 -3.56 11.78 -4.21
C LEU A 26 -2.74 10.48 -4.25
N GLY A 27 -2.12 10.10 -3.14
CA GLY A 27 -1.44 8.82 -3.00
C GLY A 27 -2.39 7.63 -3.14
N THR A 28 -3.62 7.75 -2.59
CA THR A 28 -4.67 6.72 -2.73
C THR A 28 -5.04 6.52 -4.19
N MET A 29 -5.26 7.60 -4.94
CA MET A 29 -5.63 7.51 -6.37
C MET A 29 -4.56 6.76 -7.19
N GLY A 30 -3.28 7.06 -6.97
CA GLY A 30 -2.18 6.37 -7.66
C GLY A 30 -2.13 4.87 -7.34
N ARG A 31 -2.30 4.51 -6.08
CA ARG A 31 -2.33 3.12 -5.63
C ARG A 31 -3.54 2.36 -6.18
N ASP A 32 -4.73 2.96 -6.11
CA ASP A 32 -5.97 2.34 -6.58
C ASP A 32 -5.98 2.19 -8.09
N ALA A 33 -5.35 3.12 -8.84
CA ALA A 33 -5.16 2.97 -10.28
C ALA A 33 -4.28 1.75 -10.62
N VAL A 34 -3.21 1.50 -9.88
CA VAL A 34 -2.37 0.30 -10.04
C VAL A 34 -3.16 -0.97 -9.74
N TYR A 35 -3.94 -0.96 -8.66
CA TYR A 35 -4.81 -2.09 -8.30
C TYR A 35 -5.85 -2.38 -9.38
N ALA A 36 -6.51 -1.34 -9.89
CA ALA A 36 -7.49 -1.46 -10.97
C ALA A 36 -6.85 -2.00 -12.26
N LEU A 37 -5.64 -1.54 -12.60
CA LEU A 37 -4.89 -2.04 -13.74
C LEU A 37 -4.70 -3.56 -13.66
N ILE A 38 -4.22 -4.05 -12.54
CA ILE A 38 -3.95 -5.50 -12.37
C ILE A 38 -5.25 -6.30 -12.31
N ASN A 39 -6.25 -5.85 -11.56
CA ASN A 39 -7.49 -6.64 -11.40
C ASN A 39 -8.37 -6.64 -12.64
N SER A 40 -8.39 -5.55 -13.42
CA SER A 40 -9.31 -5.40 -14.56
C SER A 40 -8.64 -5.71 -15.90
N TYR A 41 -7.35 -5.38 -16.07
CA TYR A 41 -6.69 -5.44 -17.37
C TYR A 41 -5.67 -6.56 -17.51
N LEU A 42 -5.12 -7.11 -16.41
CA LEU A 42 -4.09 -8.14 -16.51
C LEU A 42 -4.56 -9.38 -17.27
N LEU A 43 -5.73 -9.92 -16.95
CA LEU A 43 -6.25 -11.10 -17.63
C LEU A 43 -6.55 -10.81 -19.09
N THR A 44 -7.10 -9.65 -19.38
CA THR A 44 -7.36 -9.19 -20.76
C THR A 44 -6.05 -9.07 -21.54
N PHE A 45 -5.02 -8.46 -20.96
CA PHE A 45 -3.70 -8.36 -21.57
C PHE A 45 -3.14 -9.74 -21.89
N VAL A 46 -3.18 -10.66 -20.95
CA VAL A 46 -2.70 -12.05 -21.13
C VAL A 46 -3.43 -12.75 -22.26
N LEU A 47 -4.76 -12.61 -22.36
CA LEU A 47 -5.56 -13.25 -23.41
C LEU A 47 -5.27 -12.70 -24.80
N PHE A 48 -5.02 -11.39 -24.92
CA PHE A 48 -4.76 -10.76 -26.22
C PHE A 48 -3.31 -10.83 -26.68
N THR A 49 -2.35 -10.97 -25.73
CA THR A 49 -0.92 -10.94 -26.05
C THR A 49 -0.33 -12.34 -26.23
N HIS A 50 -0.93 -13.35 -25.57
CA HIS A 50 -0.40 -14.72 -25.59
C HIS A 50 -1.41 -15.70 -26.20
N SER A 51 -0.93 -16.53 -27.13
CA SER A 51 -1.71 -17.66 -27.65
C SER A 51 -1.73 -18.80 -26.64
N LEU A 52 -2.71 -18.80 -25.75
CA LEU A 52 -2.84 -19.78 -24.67
C LEU A 52 -3.79 -20.91 -25.06
N THR A 53 -3.43 -22.14 -24.70
CA THR A 53 -4.35 -23.28 -24.72
C THR A 53 -5.36 -23.19 -23.58
N ALA A 54 -6.51 -23.87 -23.71
CA ALA A 54 -7.51 -23.93 -22.65
C ALA A 54 -6.93 -24.44 -21.31
N ALA A 55 -6.02 -25.41 -21.34
CA ALA A 55 -5.36 -25.91 -20.14
C ALA A 55 -4.46 -24.87 -19.46
N GLN A 56 -3.73 -24.05 -20.24
CA GLN A 56 -2.89 -22.98 -19.72
C GLN A 56 -3.74 -21.84 -19.11
N LEU A 57 -4.85 -21.50 -19.75
CA LEU A 57 -5.78 -20.52 -19.21
C LEU A 57 -6.42 -20.97 -17.91
N THR A 58 -6.83 -22.24 -17.82
CA THR A 58 -7.33 -22.82 -16.58
C THR A 58 -6.28 -22.78 -15.47
N ALA A 59 -5.02 -23.08 -15.79
CA ALA A 59 -3.92 -22.99 -14.83
C ALA A 59 -3.70 -21.55 -14.32
N ILE A 60 -3.71 -20.56 -15.23
CA ILE A 60 -3.58 -19.13 -14.86
C ILE A 60 -4.74 -18.71 -13.95
N THR A 61 -5.97 -19.06 -14.28
CA THR A 61 -7.13 -18.78 -13.43
C THR A 61 -7.01 -19.46 -12.06
N GLY A 62 -6.54 -20.71 -12.03
CA GLY A 62 -6.25 -21.44 -10.78
C GLY A 62 -5.19 -20.74 -9.92
N ILE A 63 -4.12 -20.22 -10.54
CA ILE A 63 -3.08 -19.42 -9.87
C ILE A 63 -3.69 -18.16 -9.27
N MET A 64 -4.54 -17.44 -10.01
CA MET A 64 -5.18 -16.23 -9.50
C MET A 64 -6.10 -16.50 -8.31
N ILE A 65 -6.86 -17.58 -8.34
CA ILE A 65 -7.70 -18.04 -7.22
C ILE A 65 -6.81 -18.41 -6.02
N GLY A 66 -5.77 -19.21 -6.26
CA GLY A 66 -4.81 -19.61 -5.23
C GLY A 66 -4.13 -18.43 -4.53
N ALA A 67 -3.78 -17.40 -5.29
CA ALA A 67 -3.21 -16.18 -4.72
C ALA A 67 -4.22 -15.45 -3.82
N ARG A 68 -5.52 -15.42 -4.13
CA ARG A 68 -6.54 -14.85 -3.24
C ARG A 68 -6.66 -15.60 -1.90
N VAL A 69 -6.53 -16.92 -1.94
CA VAL A 69 -6.47 -17.73 -0.71
C VAL A 69 -5.18 -17.42 0.07
N PHE A 70 -4.06 -17.29 -0.64
CA PHE A 70 -2.78 -16.92 -0.04
C PHE A 70 -2.85 -15.54 0.64
N ASP A 71 -3.49 -14.54 0.03
CA ASP A 71 -3.66 -13.19 0.59
C ASP A 71 -4.33 -13.26 1.98
N ALA A 72 -5.32 -14.10 2.17
CA ALA A 72 -6.01 -14.26 3.45
C ALA A 72 -5.08 -14.66 4.62
N PHE A 73 -3.97 -15.35 4.32
CA PHE A 73 -2.94 -15.68 5.30
C PHE A 73 -1.81 -14.67 5.33
N ASN A 74 -1.43 -14.13 4.18
CA ASN A 74 -0.34 -13.17 4.03
C ASN A 74 -0.64 -11.84 4.73
N ASP A 75 -1.88 -11.34 4.62
CA ASP A 75 -2.27 -10.04 5.17
C ASP A 75 -2.09 -9.94 6.70
N PRO A 76 -2.56 -10.88 7.53
CA PRO A 76 -2.32 -10.85 8.97
C PRO A 76 -0.83 -10.98 9.33
N ILE A 77 -0.07 -11.80 8.59
CA ILE A 77 1.37 -11.99 8.83
C ILE A 77 2.11 -10.68 8.55
N MET A 78 1.86 -10.07 7.38
CA MET A 78 2.47 -8.80 7.01
C MET A 78 2.08 -7.67 7.95
N GLY A 79 0.81 -7.61 8.38
CA GLY A 79 0.34 -6.65 9.38
C GLY A 79 1.15 -6.73 10.67
N ASN A 80 1.35 -7.93 11.19
CA ASN A 80 2.14 -8.15 12.41
C ASN A 80 3.62 -7.76 12.21
N ILE A 81 4.24 -8.12 11.08
CA ILE A 81 5.63 -7.75 10.76
C ILE A 81 5.79 -6.23 10.72
N ILE A 82 4.87 -5.53 10.06
CA ILE A 82 4.90 -4.06 9.94
C ILE A 82 4.70 -3.41 11.32
N GLU A 83 3.78 -3.92 12.13
CA GLU A 83 3.54 -3.38 13.48
C GLU A 83 4.72 -3.57 14.43
N CYS A 84 5.42 -4.69 14.33
CA CYS A 84 6.62 -4.99 15.13
C CYS A 84 7.86 -4.23 14.66
N THR A 85 7.83 -3.61 13.48
CA THR A 85 8.99 -2.91 12.90
C THR A 85 9.29 -1.63 13.67
N ARG A 86 10.55 -1.51 14.13
CA ARG A 86 11.09 -0.30 14.77
C ARG A 86 12.15 0.33 13.85
N SER A 87 11.80 1.43 13.20
CA SER A 87 12.70 2.16 12.31
C SER A 87 12.81 3.63 12.73
N LYS A 88 13.97 4.25 12.44
CA LYS A 88 14.23 5.70 12.63
C LYS A 88 13.24 6.57 11.84
N TYR A 89 12.66 6.04 10.76
CA TYR A 89 11.70 6.73 9.90
C TYR A 89 10.21 6.43 10.24
N GLY A 90 9.98 5.74 11.36
CA GLY A 90 8.65 5.22 11.74
C GLY A 90 8.41 3.81 11.21
N LYS A 91 7.35 3.15 11.70
CA LYS A 91 7.07 1.74 11.39
C LYS A 91 6.54 1.52 9.97
N PHE A 92 5.79 2.45 9.39
CA PHE A 92 5.12 2.27 8.09
C PHE A 92 5.92 2.75 6.88
N LYS A 93 6.68 3.85 6.99
CA LYS A 93 7.39 4.48 5.87
C LYS A 93 8.35 3.54 5.12
N PRO A 94 9.21 2.74 5.79
CA PRO A 94 10.13 1.86 5.08
C PRO A 94 9.41 0.78 4.28
N TRP A 95 8.33 0.21 4.83
CA TRP A 95 7.52 -0.80 4.16
C TRP A 95 6.73 -0.24 2.98
N LEU A 96 6.21 0.98 3.12
CA LEU A 96 5.54 1.68 2.03
C LEU A 96 6.49 1.90 0.84
N LEU A 97 7.69 2.42 1.08
CA LEU A 97 8.69 2.64 0.03
C LEU A 97 9.15 1.33 -0.61
N ALA A 98 9.46 0.32 0.21
CA ALA A 98 9.83 -1.00 -0.28
C ALA A 98 8.70 -1.63 -1.10
N GLY A 99 7.45 -1.53 -0.64
CA GLY A 99 6.27 -2.00 -1.35
C GLY A 99 6.08 -1.32 -2.70
N ILE A 100 6.17 0.02 -2.77
CA ILE A 100 6.02 0.76 -4.02
C ILE A 100 7.10 0.35 -5.03
N LEU A 101 8.37 0.34 -4.62
CA LEU A 101 9.48 0.03 -5.52
C LEU A 101 9.41 -1.41 -6.04
N SER A 102 9.19 -2.38 -5.14
CA SER A 102 9.10 -3.79 -5.53
C SER A 102 7.86 -4.08 -6.39
N THR A 103 6.70 -3.50 -6.06
CA THR A 103 5.50 -3.62 -6.89
C THR A 103 5.72 -3.06 -8.29
N SER A 104 6.40 -1.92 -8.42
CA SER A 104 6.69 -1.31 -9.73
C SER A 104 7.59 -2.23 -10.58
N VAL A 105 8.61 -2.84 -9.99
CA VAL A 105 9.48 -3.80 -10.67
C VAL A 105 8.70 -5.05 -11.11
N VAL A 106 7.88 -5.60 -10.22
CA VAL A 106 7.07 -6.80 -10.52
C VAL A 106 6.10 -6.52 -11.67
N ILE A 107 5.40 -5.39 -11.65
CA ILE A 107 4.48 -4.99 -12.71
C ILE A 107 5.25 -4.80 -14.03
N TYR A 108 6.38 -4.10 -14.00
CA TYR A 108 7.21 -3.91 -15.18
C TYR A 108 7.60 -5.25 -15.82
N LEU A 109 8.07 -6.21 -15.01
CA LEU A 109 8.44 -7.53 -15.49
C LEU A 109 7.22 -8.30 -16.02
N MET A 110 6.08 -8.22 -15.34
CA MET A 110 4.86 -8.94 -15.72
C MET A 110 4.33 -8.53 -17.10
N PHE A 111 4.46 -7.25 -17.47
CA PHE A 111 3.98 -6.75 -18.76
C PHE A 111 5.03 -6.75 -19.87
N ASN A 112 6.33 -6.82 -19.56
CA ASN A 112 7.40 -6.74 -20.56
C ASN A 112 8.01 -8.09 -20.93
N VAL A 113 7.97 -9.09 -20.05
CA VAL A 113 8.58 -10.39 -20.33
C VAL A 113 7.66 -11.23 -21.19
N GLN A 114 8.11 -11.50 -22.44
CA GLN A 114 7.37 -12.28 -23.43
C GLN A 114 7.84 -13.73 -23.43
N LEU A 115 7.28 -14.54 -22.56
CA LEU A 115 7.43 -15.99 -22.59
C LEU A 115 6.20 -16.62 -23.24
N GLN A 116 6.32 -17.87 -23.73
CA GLN A 116 5.21 -18.58 -24.35
C GLN A 116 5.00 -19.96 -23.71
N GLY A 117 3.80 -20.48 -23.86
CA GLY A 117 3.44 -21.80 -23.39
C GLY A 117 3.51 -21.95 -21.87
N TRP A 118 3.90 -23.11 -21.38
CA TRP A 118 3.99 -23.41 -19.96
C TRP A 118 5.02 -22.59 -19.19
N LYS A 119 6.09 -22.13 -19.89
CA LYS A 119 7.08 -21.22 -19.27
C LYS A 119 6.44 -19.91 -18.85
N PHE A 120 5.52 -19.39 -19.67
CA PHE A 120 4.75 -18.20 -19.33
C PHE A 120 3.84 -18.45 -18.10
N VAL A 121 3.16 -19.58 -18.04
CA VAL A 121 2.27 -19.91 -16.90
C VAL A 121 3.03 -19.94 -15.58
N VAL A 122 4.22 -20.56 -15.55
CA VAL A 122 5.07 -20.60 -14.35
C VAL A 122 5.57 -19.20 -13.99
N PHE A 123 6.06 -18.45 -14.98
CA PHE A 123 6.51 -17.06 -14.77
C PHE A 123 5.36 -16.18 -14.25
N PHE A 124 4.20 -16.26 -14.86
CA PHE A 124 3.00 -15.56 -14.42
C PHE A 124 2.66 -15.89 -12.97
N GLY A 125 2.68 -17.15 -12.59
CA GLY A 125 2.43 -17.59 -11.22
C GLY A 125 3.39 -16.95 -10.23
N VAL A 126 4.70 -17.03 -10.48
CA VAL A 126 5.73 -16.42 -9.62
C VAL A 126 5.54 -14.91 -9.50
N MET A 127 5.31 -14.22 -10.62
CA MET A 127 5.13 -12.76 -10.62
C MET A 127 3.81 -12.34 -9.95
N TYR A 128 2.75 -13.12 -10.12
CA TYR A 128 1.46 -12.81 -9.49
C TYR A 128 1.50 -12.95 -7.97
N PHE A 129 2.17 -13.98 -7.44
CA PHE A 129 2.40 -14.11 -6.01
C PHE A 129 3.36 -13.03 -5.48
N ALA A 130 4.40 -12.68 -6.23
CA ALA A 130 5.28 -11.57 -5.89
C ALA A 130 4.52 -10.23 -5.85
N PHE A 131 3.62 -9.99 -6.82
CA PHE A 131 2.72 -8.84 -6.82
C PHE A 131 1.84 -8.83 -5.57
N SER A 132 1.21 -9.95 -5.22
CA SER A 132 0.38 -10.09 -4.03
C SER A 132 1.13 -9.66 -2.77
N ILE A 133 2.31 -10.23 -2.51
CA ILE A 133 3.14 -9.90 -1.33
C ILE A 133 3.53 -8.41 -1.31
N THR A 134 4.06 -7.90 -2.42
CA THR A 134 4.56 -6.51 -2.49
C THR A 134 3.44 -5.48 -2.42
N TYR A 135 2.28 -5.80 -2.99
CA TYR A 135 1.09 -4.96 -2.90
C TYR A 135 0.54 -4.93 -1.47
N THR A 136 0.43 -6.08 -0.80
CA THR A 136 0.02 -6.18 0.61
C THR A 136 0.93 -5.35 1.52
N MET A 137 2.26 -5.38 1.31
CA MET A 137 3.19 -4.51 2.06
C MET A 137 2.82 -3.03 1.94
N ASN A 138 2.51 -2.59 0.72
CA ASN A 138 2.11 -1.22 0.45
C ASN A 138 0.74 -0.91 1.06
N ASP A 139 -0.24 -1.76 0.85
CA ASP A 139 -1.63 -1.57 1.27
C ASP A 139 -1.76 -1.46 2.79
N ILE A 140 -1.22 -2.41 3.53
CA ILE A 140 -1.27 -2.42 5.00
C ILE A 140 -0.51 -1.22 5.58
N SER A 141 0.68 -0.88 5.02
CA SER A 141 1.45 0.28 5.47
C SER A 141 0.71 1.58 5.23
N TYR A 142 0.01 1.69 4.10
CA TYR A 142 -0.75 2.86 3.72
C TYR A 142 -1.94 3.09 4.66
N TRP A 143 -2.78 2.07 4.83
CA TRP A 143 -3.95 2.14 5.72
C TRP A 143 -3.56 2.25 7.20
N GLY A 144 -2.46 1.62 7.60
CA GLY A 144 -1.92 1.72 8.95
C GLY A 144 -1.46 3.12 9.35
N MET A 145 -1.18 4.01 8.37
CA MET A 145 -0.84 5.41 8.64
C MET A 145 -2.06 6.28 8.96
N VAL A 146 -3.28 5.92 8.54
CA VAL A 146 -4.49 6.73 8.75
C VAL A 146 -4.75 7.07 10.20
N PRO A 147 -4.74 6.10 11.14
CA PRO A 147 -4.92 6.39 12.56
C PRO A 147 -3.83 7.31 13.12
N ALA A 148 -2.58 7.18 12.65
CA ALA A 148 -1.47 8.04 13.08
C ALA A 148 -1.64 9.49 12.60
N LEU A 149 -2.22 9.69 11.42
CA LEU A 149 -2.54 11.03 10.90
C LEU A 149 -3.75 11.67 11.60
N SER A 150 -4.68 10.87 12.08
CA SER A 150 -5.89 11.34 12.79
C SER A 150 -5.68 11.46 14.31
N SER A 151 -4.84 10.63 14.92
CA SER A 151 -4.57 10.65 16.36
C SER A 151 -3.81 11.90 16.80
N ASP A 152 -2.98 12.48 15.97
CA ASP A 152 -2.33 13.75 16.26
C ASP A 152 -3.37 14.89 16.42
N ALA A 153 -4.44 14.89 15.62
CA ALA A 153 -5.51 15.87 15.71
C ALA A 153 -6.41 15.66 16.95
N VAL A 154 -6.67 14.40 17.35
CA VAL A 154 -7.50 14.06 18.51
C VAL A 154 -6.70 14.20 19.81
N SER A 155 -5.43 13.79 19.85
CA SER A 155 -4.54 13.94 20.99
C SER A 155 -4.33 15.40 21.37
N TYR A 156 -4.24 16.30 20.37
CA TYR A 156 -4.13 17.76 20.60
C TYR A 156 -5.39 18.34 21.24
N THR A 157 -6.56 17.86 20.83
CA THR A 157 -7.84 18.32 21.40
C THR A 157 -7.98 17.85 22.87
N HIS A 158 -7.53 16.64 23.18
CA HIS A 158 -7.55 16.11 24.55
C HIS A 158 -6.51 16.78 25.47
N LEU A 159 -5.29 17.02 25.00
CA LEU A 159 -4.25 17.72 25.76
C LEU A 159 -4.66 19.16 26.05
N ARG A 160 -5.26 19.86 25.09
CA ARG A 160 -5.76 21.22 25.29
C ARG A 160 -6.94 21.28 26.26
N ALA A 161 -7.85 20.31 26.22
CA ALA A 161 -8.93 20.21 27.20
C ALA A 161 -8.42 19.91 28.63
N HIS A 162 -7.29 19.20 28.75
CA HIS A 162 -6.65 18.92 30.04
C HIS A 162 -5.90 20.14 30.62
N GLU A 163 -5.27 20.96 29.77
CA GLU A 163 -4.63 22.23 30.19
C GLU A 163 -5.66 23.26 30.65
N THR A 164 -6.77 23.39 29.92
CA THR A 164 -7.84 24.33 30.28
C THR A 164 -8.51 23.95 31.63
N ARG A 165 -8.54 22.67 32.01
CA ARG A 165 -9.04 22.24 33.34
C ARG A 165 -8.06 22.48 34.48
N ARG A 166 -6.77 22.70 34.22
CA ARG A 166 -5.78 22.98 35.28
C ARG A 166 -5.69 24.46 35.64
N HIS A 167 -6.28 25.34 34.84
CA HIS A 167 -6.26 26.78 35.03
C HIS A 167 -7.63 27.37 35.51
N LEU A 168 -8.57 26.50 35.82
CA LEU A 168 -9.81 26.85 36.55
C LEU A 168 -9.80 26.26 37.96
#